data_134d193cd6c0b8584e6f265839c3d198
#
_entry.id   134d193cd6c0b8584e6f265839c3d198
#
_cell.length_a   1.000
_cell.length_b   1.000
_cell.length_c   1.000
_cell.angle_alpha   90.00
_cell.angle_beta   90.00
_cell.angle_gamma   90.00
#
_symmetry.space_group_name_H-M   'P 1'
#
loop_
_entity.id
_entity.type
_entity.pdbx_description
1 polymer ?
#
loop_
_entity_poly.entity_id
_entity_poly.type
_entity_poly.pdbx_seq_one_letter_code
_entity_poly.pdbx_strand_id
1 'polypeptide(L)'
;MGRIGLAGLFLALCSLAGCAVVQKPIPASAKLFDDRTSTVAVAVQKLPEPNQYMIGAQGILDYAINKANAQAIVERLQRQDFSLVKGLPQELAKGLESRQVKVVLVAAPVDTEQLKKFTEGSGDGIAEMDYRPLAKQYGADRLLLVAPRWLGTSRSYYGFMPLGAPEGYVSLVGQLIDLHTNRLQWYEPVTVNTPVTGEWDDAPEYSNLMKSVDASTRAATSKLRAALFMEQMTTATSAAVSSGATAQ
;
A
#
# COMPACT_ATOMS: atom_id res chain seq x y z
N MET A 1 -10.91 -17.41 53.93
CA MET A 1 -11.71 -16.89 52.84
C MET A 1 -11.07 -15.56 52.44
N GLY A 2 -10.41 -15.36 51.38
CA GLY A 2 -10.37 -15.58 50.01
C GLY A 2 -9.34 -14.62 49.43
N ARG A 3 -8.07 -15.06 49.23
CA ARG A 3 -6.97 -14.26 48.61
C ARG A 3 -6.57 -14.77 47.23
N ILE A 4 -7.41 -15.58 46.57
CA ILE A 4 -7.08 -16.28 45.32
C ILE A 4 -7.64 -15.53 44.06
N GLY A 5 -8.46 -14.49 44.22
CA GLY A 5 -9.17 -13.87 43.09
C GLY A 5 -8.39 -12.86 42.25
N LEU A 6 -7.36 -12.23 42.80
CA LEU A 6 -6.68 -11.09 42.10
C LEU A 6 -5.52 -11.52 41.21
N ALA A 7 -4.83 -12.59 41.53
CA ALA A 7 -3.71 -13.12 40.76
C ALA A 7 -4.14 -13.80 39.43
N GLY A 8 -5.34 -14.39 39.41
CA GLY A 8 -5.89 -15.05 38.22
C GLY A 8 -6.33 -14.06 37.13
N LEU A 9 -6.75 -12.83 37.52
CA LEU A 9 -7.19 -11.82 36.56
C LEU A 9 -6.01 -11.16 35.82
N PHE A 10 -4.84 -11.04 36.47
CA PHE A 10 -3.66 -10.45 35.84
C PHE A 10 -2.99 -11.39 34.82
N LEU A 11 -3.09 -12.70 35.00
CA LEU A 11 -2.51 -13.68 34.04
C LEU A 11 -3.35 -13.79 32.75
N ALA A 12 -4.65 -13.52 32.81
CA ALA A 12 -5.52 -13.56 31.62
C ALA A 12 -5.37 -12.35 30.68
N LEU A 13 -4.84 -11.21 31.16
CA LEU A 13 -4.62 -10.02 30.33
C LEU A 13 -3.30 -10.06 29.52
N CYS A 14 -2.35 -10.90 29.88
CA CYS A 14 -1.06 -10.99 29.19
C CYS A 14 -1.08 -11.85 27.92
N SER A 15 -2.14 -12.59 27.66
CA SER A 15 -2.24 -13.50 26.51
C SER A 15 -2.77 -12.85 25.21
N LEU A 16 -3.05 -11.56 25.20
CA LEU A 16 -3.55 -10.81 24.03
C LEU A 16 -2.47 -10.02 23.27
N ALA A 17 -1.21 -10.11 23.66
CA ALA A 17 -0.10 -9.56 22.88
C ALA A 17 0.22 -10.51 21.69
N GLY A 18 -0.70 -10.67 20.78
CA GLY A 18 -0.41 -11.23 19.47
C GLY A 18 0.54 -10.30 18.76
N CYS A 19 1.81 -10.72 18.58
CA CYS A 19 2.74 -10.01 17.71
C CYS A 19 2.10 -9.94 16.33
N ALA A 20 1.69 -8.75 15.90
CA ALA A 20 1.28 -8.51 14.53
C ALA A 20 2.49 -8.83 13.65
N VAL A 21 2.42 -9.92 12.89
CA VAL A 21 3.47 -10.27 11.94
C VAL A 21 3.41 -9.24 10.82
N VAL A 22 4.44 -8.41 10.74
CA VAL A 22 4.57 -7.44 9.64
C VAL A 22 4.99 -8.22 8.40
N GLN A 23 4.14 -8.25 7.37
CA GLN A 23 4.45 -8.88 6.10
C GLN A 23 5.68 -8.23 5.48
N LYS A 24 6.72 -9.05 5.23
CA LYS A 24 7.94 -8.61 4.55
C LYS A 24 7.71 -8.49 3.03
N PRO A 25 8.48 -7.65 2.33
CA PRO A 25 8.46 -7.61 0.88
C PRO A 25 8.70 -9.00 0.28
N ILE A 26 7.91 -9.33 -0.73
CA ILE A 26 8.06 -10.54 -1.54
C ILE A 26 8.37 -10.04 -2.96
N PRO A 27 9.60 -10.17 -3.47
CA PRO A 27 9.97 -9.65 -4.78
C PRO A 27 9.19 -10.37 -5.89
N ALA A 28 8.94 -9.67 -6.99
CA ALA A 28 8.38 -10.28 -8.19
C ALA A 28 9.36 -11.31 -8.73
N SER A 29 8.92 -12.54 -9.00
CA SER A 29 9.75 -13.56 -9.64
C SER A 29 9.58 -13.52 -11.17
N ALA A 30 10.64 -13.87 -11.92
CA ALA A 30 10.57 -13.95 -13.37
C ALA A 30 9.46 -14.90 -13.84
N LYS A 31 9.22 -15.98 -13.09
CA LYS A 31 8.16 -16.96 -13.35
C LYS A 31 6.74 -16.44 -13.13
N LEU A 32 6.61 -15.28 -12.47
CA LEU A 32 5.31 -14.68 -12.14
C LEU A 32 4.45 -14.42 -13.38
N PHE A 33 5.10 -14.14 -14.50
CA PHE A 33 4.48 -13.80 -15.79
C PHE A 33 4.67 -14.86 -16.87
N ASP A 34 5.30 -16.00 -16.57
CA ASP A 34 5.50 -17.12 -17.51
C ASP A 34 4.23 -17.95 -17.68
N ASP A 35 3.39 -18.02 -16.65
CA ASP A 35 2.11 -18.70 -16.73
C ASP A 35 1.09 -17.85 -17.51
N ARG A 36 0.92 -18.22 -18.78
CA ARG A 36 -0.02 -17.59 -19.72
C ARG A 36 -1.41 -18.21 -19.69
N THR A 37 -1.61 -19.25 -18.89
CA THR A 37 -2.91 -19.92 -18.77
C THR A 37 -3.78 -19.24 -17.74
N SER A 38 -3.19 -18.70 -16.65
CA SER A 38 -3.93 -18.05 -15.59
C SER A 38 -4.31 -16.61 -15.95
N THR A 39 -5.48 -16.22 -15.47
CA THR A 39 -6.04 -14.88 -15.63
C THR A 39 -5.74 -14.04 -14.39
N VAL A 40 -5.29 -12.80 -14.58
CA VAL A 40 -4.99 -11.85 -13.51
C VAL A 40 -6.06 -10.77 -13.48
N ALA A 41 -6.83 -10.69 -12.40
CA ALA A 41 -7.66 -9.52 -12.11
C ALA A 41 -6.76 -8.38 -11.61
N VAL A 42 -6.95 -7.17 -12.12
CA VAL A 42 -6.18 -5.98 -11.70
C VAL A 42 -7.14 -4.96 -11.11
N ALA A 43 -6.90 -4.56 -9.88
CA ALA A 43 -7.79 -3.70 -9.11
C ALA A 43 -7.05 -2.69 -8.24
N VAL A 44 -7.76 -1.65 -7.80
CA VAL A 44 -7.37 -0.79 -6.68
C VAL A 44 -8.30 -1.06 -5.50
N GLN A 45 -7.76 -1.02 -4.30
CA GLN A 45 -8.56 -0.99 -3.08
C GLN A 45 -9.26 0.37 -2.95
N LYS A 46 -10.43 0.40 -2.32
CA LYS A 46 -11.11 1.65 -1.93
C LYS A 46 -10.10 2.59 -1.25
N LEU A 47 -9.99 3.81 -1.75
CA LEU A 47 -9.04 4.77 -1.23
C LEU A 47 -9.42 5.19 0.19
N PRO A 48 -8.45 5.29 1.11
CA PRO A 48 -8.68 5.91 2.41
C PRO A 48 -8.96 7.40 2.24
N GLU A 49 -9.65 7.99 3.20
CA GLU A 49 -9.82 9.45 3.24
C GLU A 49 -8.45 10.13 3.40
N PRO A 50 -8.11 11.11 2.53
CA PRO A 50 -6.87 11.84 2.65
C PRO A 50 -6.76 12.57 3.97
N ASN A 51 -5.59 12.46 4.63
CA ASN A 51 -5.40 12.99 5.99
C ASN A 51 -3.94 13.38 6.25
N GLN A 52 -3.69 14.03 7.40
CA GLN A 52 -2.34 14.28 7.89
C GLN A 52 -1.91 13.18 8.88
N TYR A 53 -0.83 12.46 8.55
CA TYR A 53 -0.20 11.49 9.44
C TYR A 53 0.65 12.18 10.50
N MET A 54 0.35 11.96 11.76
CA MET A 54 1.03 12.59 12.90
C MET A 54 2.05 11.63 13.48
N ILE A 55 3.33 12.00 13.39
CA ILE A 55 4.47 11.20 13.80
C ILE A 55 5.00 11.72 15.13
N GLY A 56 5.43 10.83 16.03
CA GLY A 56 6.11 11.17 17.28
C GLY A 56 5.30 10.90 18.54
N ALA A 57 5.94 11.20 19.68
CA ALA A 57 5.34 10.95 20.99
C ALA A 57 4.33 12.05 21.34
N GLN A 58 3.07 11.67 21.44
CA GLN A 58 1.95 12.56 21.74
C GLN A 58 1.06 11.92 22.78
N GLY A 59 0.64 12.68 23.79
CA GLY A 59 -0.44 12.30 24.67
C GLY A 59 -1.81 12.45 23.98
N ILE A 60 -2.86 11.97 24.62
CA ILE A 60 -4.23 12.04 24.06
C ILE A 60 -4.65 13.49 23.80
N LEU A 61 -4.34 14.39 24.74
CA LEU A 61 -4.67 15.83 24.61
C LEU A 61 -3.83 16.48 23.50
N ASP A 62 -2.52 16.19 23.45
CA ASP A 62 -1.62 16.69 22.40
C ASP A 62 -2.11 16.29 21.01
N TYR A 63 -2.48 15.02 20.86
CA TYR A 63 -3.03 14.50 19.61
C TYR A 63 -4.32 15.24 19.20
N ALA A 64 -5.22 15.50 20.16
CA ALA A 64 -6.46 16.23 19.88
C ALA A 64 -6.19 17.67 19.44
N ILE A 65 -5.24 18.36 20.09
CA ILE A 65 -4.82 19.73 19.70
C ILE A 65 -4.19 19.71 18.30
N ASN A 66 -3.26 18.79 18.04
CA ASN A 66 -2.59 18.68 16.74
C ASN A 66 -3.57 18.37 15.61
N LYS A 67 -4.55 17.51 15.88
CA LYS A 67 -5.63 17.19 14.93
C LYS A 67 -6.49 18.41 14.61
N ALA A 68 -6.85 19.20 15.63
CA ALA A 68 -7.61 20.43 15.42
C ALA A 68 -6.80 21.46 14.60
N ASN A 69 -5.50 21.60 14.87
CA ASN A 69 -4.62 22.50 14.13
C ASN A 69 -4.40 22.06 12.67
N ALA A 70 -4.49 20.77 12.38
CA ALA A 70 -4.37 20.21 11.03
C ALA A 70 -5.66 20.29 10.21
N GLN A 71 -6.79 20.67 10.78
CA GLN A 71 -8.11 20.57 10.17
C GLN A 71 -8.19 21.26 8.80
N ALA A 72 -7.67 22.47 8.66
CA ALA A 72 -7.69 23.23 7.41
C ALA A 72 -6.90 22.54 6.30
N ILE A 73 -5.74 21.93 6.65
CA ILE A 73 -4.94 21.13 5.69
C ILE A 73 -5.73 19.88 5.28
N VAL A 74 -6.37 19.20 6.22
CA VAL A 74 -7.16 17.98 5.94
C VAL A 74 -8.34 18.31 5.02
N GLU A 75 -9.06 19.39 5.26
CA GLU A 75 -10.15 19.86 4.38
C GLU A 75 -9.65 20.16 2.96
N ARG A 76 -8.46 20.73 2.84
CA ARG A 76 -7.83 20.95 1.51
C ARG A 76 -7.42 19.63 0.86
N LEU A 77 -6.86 18.68 1.62
CA LEU A 77 -6.48 17.35 1.13
C LEU A 77 -7.67 16.56 0.60
N GLN A 78 -8.85 16.69 1.22
CA GLN A 78 -10.08 16.00 0.76
C GLN A 78 -10.53 16.46 -0.63
N ARG A 79 -10.10 17.64 -1.09
CA ARG A 79 -10.33 18.15 -2.44
C ARG A 79 -9.19 17.83 -3.42
N GLN A 80 -8.11 17.17 -2.95
CA GLN A 80 -6.96 16.82 -3.79
C GLN A 80 -7.31 15.66 -4.74
N ASP A 81 -6.83 15.75 -5.97
CA ASP A 81 -7.01 14.70 -6.95
C ASP A 81 -5.95 13.60 -6.79
N PHE A 82 -6.40 12.37 -6.58
CA PHE A 82 -5.58 11.16 -6.54
C PHE A 82 -5.85 10.26 -7.77
N SER A 83 -6.18 10.85 -8.91
CA SER A 83 -6.44 10.13 -10.17
C SER A 83 -5.29 9.22 -10.60
N LEU A 84 -4.04 9.58 -10.31
CA LEU A 84 -2.87 8.73 -10.57
C LEU A 84 -2.93 7.40 -9.79
N VAL A 85 -3.40 7.41 -8.55
CA VAL A 85 -3.58 6.17 -7.78
C VAL A 85 -4.76 5.36 -8.31
N LYS A 86 -5.87 6.03 -8.63
CA LYS A 86 -7.07 5.39 -9.21
C LYS A 86 -6.79 4.81 -10.59
N GLY A 87 -5.93 5.44 -11.37
CA GLY A 87 -5.56 5.02 -12.73
C GLY A 87 -4.42 3.99 -12.80
N LEU A 88 -3.72 3.75 -11.69
CA LEU A 88 -2.59 2.81 -11.68
C LEU A 88 -2.98 1.38 -12.10
N PRO A 89 -4.14 0.81 -11.74
CA PRO A 89 -4.55 -0.50 -12.24
C PRO A 89 -4.59 -0.60 -13.77
N GLN A 90 -5.05 0.45 -14.46
CA GLN A 90 -5.07 0.49 -15.92
C GLN A 90 -3.66 0.47 -16.53
N GLU A 91 -2.71 1.18 -15.91
CA GLU A 91 -1.31 1.17 -16.35
C GLU A 91 -0.67 -0.20 -16.13
N LEU A 92 -0.92 -0.83 -14.97
CA LEU A 92 -0.42 -2.17 -14.64
C LEU A 92 -1.03 -3.23 -15.56
N ALA A 93 -2.34 -3.13 -15.85
CA ALA A 93 -3.04 -4.01 -16.78
C ALA A 93 -2.40 -3.97 -18.17
N LYS A 94 -2.19 -2.78 -18.74
CA LYS A 94 -1.48 -2.61 -20.04
C LYS A 94 -0.07 -3.19 -20.00
N GLY A 95 0.65 -3.02 -18.90
CA GLY A 95 1.98 -3.59 -18.70
C GLY A 95 1.98 -5.13 -18.68
N LEU A 96 0.96 -5.77 -18.14
CA LEU A 96 0.76 -7.22 -18.15
C LEU A 96 0.32 -7.73 -19.52
N GLU A 97 -0.63 -7.06 -20.16
CA GLU A 97 -1.12 -7.39 -21.51
C GLU A 97 0.02 -7.35 -22.55
N SER A 98 0.91 -6.36 -22.47
CA SER A 98 2.10 -6.28 -23.33
C SER A 98 3.05 -7.48 -23.16
N ARG A 99 2.95 -8.20 -22.05
CA ARG A 99 3.66 -9.43 -21.75
C ARG A 99 2.82 -10.68 -22.02
N GLN A 100 1.70 -10.53 -22.73
CA GLN A 100 0.78 -11.61 -23.10
C GLN A 100 0.12 -12.31 -21.89
N VAL A 101 0.01 -11.65 -20.74
CA VAL A 101 -0.77 -12.12 -19.59
C VAL A 101 -2.25 -11.83 -19.86
N LYS A 102 -3.13 -12.78 -19.55
CA LYS A 102 -4.57 -12.55 -19.61
C LYS A 102 -5.00 -11.67 -18.45
N VAL A 103 -5.63 -10.53 -18.72
CA VAL A 103 -6.01 -9.54 -17.71
C VAL A 103 -7.52 -9.30 -17.71
N VAL A 104 -8.07 -9.15 -16.52
CA VAL A 104 -9.40 -8.62 -16.26
C VAL A 104 -9.25 -7.34 -15.43
N LEU A 105 -9.53 -6.19 -16.03
CA LEU A 105 -9.52 -4.93 -15.31
C LEU A 105 -10.82 -4.80 -14.50
N VAL A 106 -10.69 -4.68 -13.17
CA VAL A 106 -11.82 -4.51 -12.26
C VAL A 106 -12.19 -3.03 -12.20
N ALA A 107 -13.41 -2.69 -12.63
CA ALA A 107 -13.84 -1.30 -12.73
C ALA A 107 -14.13 -0.65 -11.35
N ALA A 108 -14.71 -1.41 -10.43
CA ALA A 108 -15.04 -0.92 -9.10
C ALA A 108 -13.89 -1.16 -8.10
N PRO A 109 -13.57 -0.20 -7.23
CA PRO A 109 -12.58 -0.43 -6.17
C PRO A 109 -12.98 -1.60 -5.26
N VAL A 110 -11.98 -2.39 -4.85
CA VAL A 110 -12.19 -3.50 -3.91
C VAL A 110 -12.38 -2.93 -2.51
N ASP A 111 -13.52 -3.17 -1.91
CA ASP A 111 -13.79 -2.84 -0.50
C ASP A 111 -13.35 -4.00 0.39
N THR A 112 -12.15 -3.90 0.93
CA THR A 112 -11.59 -4.96 1.79
C THR A 112 -12.24 -5.05 3.16
N GLU A 113 -12.97 -4.02 3.61
CA GLU A 113 -13.73 -4.05 4.86
C GLU A 113 -14.89 -5.04 4.81
N GLN A 114 -15.38 -5.35 3.61
CA GLN A 114 -16.43 -6.36 3.39
C GLN A 114 -15.90 -7.78 3.31
N LEU A 115 -14.58 -7.98 3.22
CA LEU A 115 -13.97 -9.29 3.21
C LEU A 115 -13.78 -9.82 4.63
N LYS A 116 -13.87 -11.13 4.78
CA LYS A 116 -13.55 -11.79 6.06
C LYS A 116 -12.04 -11.86 6.23
N LYS A 117 -11.58 -11.86 7.49
CA LYS A 117 -10.20 -12.23 7.77
C LYS A 117 -9.95 -13.67 7.35
N PHE A 118 -8.76 -13.92 6.79
CA PHE A 118 -8.35 -15.29 6.46
C PHE A 118 -7.93 -16.02 7.73
N THR A 119 -8.54 -17.18 8.00
CA THR A 119 -8.34 -17.94 9.25
C THR A 119 -7.69 -19.31 9.04
N GLU A 120 -7.56 -19.77 7.78
CA GLU A 120 -6.97 -21.08 7.45
C GLU A 120 -5.44 -21.06 7.41
N GLY A 121 -4.81 -19.93 7.73
CA GLY A 121 -3.37 -19.75 7.80
C GLY A 121 -3.03 -18.36 8.29
N SER A 122 -1.80 -18.20 8.76
CA SER A 122 -1.25 -16.91 9.20
C SER A 122 0.26 -16.91 9.00
N GLY A 123 0.85 -15.72 8.93
CA GLY A 123 2.29 -15.53 8.80
C GLY A 123 2.71 -14.97 7.44
N ASP A 124 4.03 -14.96 7.22
CA ASP A 124 4.63 -14.43 6.00
C ASP A 124 4.10 -15.13 4.75
N GLY A 125 3.74 -14.35 3.73
CA GLY A 125 3.28 -14.86 2.46
C GLY A 125 1.82 -15.27 2.40
N ILE A 126 0.99 -14.90 3.39
CA ILE A 126 -0.46 -15.13 3.40
C ILE A 126 -1.17 -13.78 3.47
N ALA A 127 -2.17 -13.56 2.61
CA ALA A 127 -2.95 -12.34 2.64
C ALA A 127 -3.87 -12.31 3.88
N GLU A 128 -3.98 -11.14 4.54
CA GLU A 128 -4.74 -10.97 5.78
C GLU A 128 -6.24 -11.21 5.61
N MET A 129 -6.79 -10.74 4.48
CA MET A 129 -8.21 -10.93 4.15
C MET A 129 -8.37 -12.14 3.24
N ASP A 130 -9.54 -12.78 3.28
CA ASP A 130 -9.88 -13.89 2.38
C ASP A 130 -10.32 -13.34 1.02
N TYR A 131 -9.41 -13.37 0.04
CA TYR A 131 -9.66 -12.93 -1.32
C TYR A 131 -10.20 -14.05 -2.23
N ARG A 132 -10.25 -15.29 -1.79
CA ARG A 132 -10.68 -16.45 -2.59
C ARG A 132 -12.08 -16.32 -3.23
N PRO A 133 -13.08 -15.69 -2.56
CA PRO A 133 -14.38 -15.48 -3.19
C PRO A 133 -14.34 -14.63 -4.46
N LEU A 134 -13.32 -13.77 -4.60
CA LEU A 134 -13.15 -12.90 -5.76
C LEU A 134 -12.72 -13.67 -7.03
N ALA A 135 -12.20 -14.92 -6.90
CA ALA A 135 -11.90 -15.77 -8.05
C ALA A 135 -13.12 -15.96 -8.95
N LYS A 136 -14.25 -16.35 -8.34
CA LYS A 136 -15.52 -16.53 -9.06
C LYS A 136 -16.10 -15.20 -9.53
N GLN A 137 -15.99 -14.15 -8.72
CA GLN A 137 -16.56 -12.84 -9.02
C GLN A 137 -15.89 -12.22 -10.27
N TYR A 138 -14.57 -12.36 -10.39
CA TYR A 138 -13.79 -11.75 -11.48
C TYR A 138 -13.44 -12.74 -12.61
N GLY A 139 -13.71 -14.03 -12.43
CA GLY A 139 -13.28 -15.07 -13.38
C GLY A 139 -11.75 -15.11 -13.52
N ALA A 140 -11.03 -14.97 -12.42
CA ALA A 140 -9.58 -14.84 -12.41
C ALA A 140 -8.94 -15.79 -11.38
N ASP A 141 -7.69 -16.20 -11.66
CA ASP A 141 -6.91 -17.07 -10.80
C ASP A 141 -6.07 -16.29 -9.79
N ARG A 142 -5.70 -15.06 -10.15
CA ARG A 142 -4.85 -14.17 -9.35
C ARG A 142 -5.43 -12.77 -9.30
N LEU A 143 -5.15 -12.04 -8.21
CA LEU A 143 -5.53 -10.64 -8.02
C LEU A 143 -4.28 -9.78 -7.84
N LEU A 144 -4.01 -8.88 -8.78
CA LEU A 144 -3.06 -7.79 -8.60
C LEU A 144 -3.82 -6.60 -7.99
N LEU A 145 -3.57 -6.34 -6.73
CA LEU A 145 -4.26 -5.32 -5.96
C LEU A 145 -3.29 -4.18 -5.59
N VAL A 146 -3.65 -2.96 -5.97
CA VAL A 146 -3.03 -1.74 -5.44
C VAL A 146 -3.83 -1.32 -4.20
N ALA A 147 -3.19 -1.34 -3.04
CA ALA A 147 -3.81 -1.00 -1.76
C ALA A 147 -3.21 0.30 -1.20
N PRO A 148 -3.85 1.47 -1.40
CA PRO A 148 -3.42 2.69 -0.74
C PRO A 148 -3.63 2.57 0.78
N ARG A 149 -2.56 2.82 1.55
CA ARG A 149 -2.57 2.79 3.02
C ARG A 149 -2.68 4.18 3.60
N TRP A 150 -2.07 5.15 2.93
CA TRP A 150 -2.13 6.55 3.32
C TRP A 150 -1.99 7.47 2.11
N LEU A 151 -2.82 8.49 2.05
CA LEU A 151 -2.81 9.54 1.05
C LEU A 151 -2.88 10.90 1.78
N GLY A 152 -1.93 11.79 1.53
CA GLY A 152 -1.97 13.14 2.10
C GLY A 152 -0.62 13.65 2.56
N THR A 153 -0.54 14.06 3.82
CA THR A 153 0.65 14.65 4.41
C THR A 153 1.11 13.90 5.65
N SER A 154 2.35 14.12 6.07
CA SER A 154 2.86 13.75 7.39
C SER A 154 3.50 14.94 8.08
N ARG A 155 3.46 14.98 9.41
CA ARG A 155 4.15 15.97 10.23
C ARG A 155 4.62 15.36 11.53
N SER A 156 5.85 15.67 11.94
CA SER A 156 6.43 15.21 13.20
C SER A 156 6.08 16.15 14.35
N TYR A 157 5.86 15.58 15.55
CA TYR A 157 5.49 16.29 16.74
C TYR A 157 6.24 15.78 17.98
N TYR A 158 6.45 16.67 18.92
CA TYR A 158 6.79 16.34 20.31
C TYR A 158 5.74 16.96 21.24
N GLY A 159 4.87 16.12 21.82
CA GLY A 159 3.67 16.60 22.46
C GLY A 159 2.77 17.33 21.46
N PHE A 160 2.37 18.54 21.80
CA PHE A 160 1.61 19.44 20.90
C PHE A 160 2.49 20.31 19.99
N MET A 161 3.81 20.23 20.13
CA MET A 161 4.75 21.09 19.39
C MET A 161 5.16 20.44 18.07
N PRO A 162 4.90 21.08 16.89
CA PRO A 162 5.37 20.57 15.61
C PRO A 162 6.88 20.75 15.46
N LEU A 163 7.57 19.73 14.93
CA LEU A 163 9.03 19.71 14.76
C LEU A 163 9.47 20.15 13.35
N GLY A 164 8.55 20.65 12.54
CA GLY A 164 8.87 21.11 11.19
C GLY A 164 7.63 21.40 10.37
N ALA A 165 7.84 21.70 9.08
CA ALA A 165 6.78 21.80 8.10
C ALA A 165 6.14 20.42 7.85
N PRO A 166 4.86 20.35 7.45
CA PRO A 166 4.30 19.11 6.93
C PRO A 166 4.94 18.77 5.58
N GLU A 167 4.98 17.47 5.25
CA GLU A 167 5.52 16.94 4.00
C GLU A 167 4.44 16.18 3.24
N GLY A 168 4.52 16.11 1.92
CA GLY A 168 3.70 15.17 1.14
C GLY A 168 4.01 13.73 1.57
N TYR A 169 2.98 12.93 1.87
CA TYR A 169 3.13 11.56 2.35
C TYR A 169 2.14 10.63 1.66
N VAL A 170 2.67 9.64 0.93
CA VAL A 170 1.87 8.61 0.26
C VAL A 170 2.43 7.24 0.57
N SER A 171 1.58 6.34 1.03
CA SER A 171 1.92 4.94 1.27
C SER A 171 0.98 4.03 0.49
N LEU A 172 1.56 3.21 -0.39
CA LEU A 172 0.87 2.22 -1.22
C LEU A 172 1.43 0.84 -0.93
N VAL A 173 0.62 -0.18 -1.12
CA VAL A 173 1.07 -1.58 -1.16
C VAL A 173 0.60 -2.19 -2.47
N GLY A 174 1.53 -2.77 -3.23
CA GLY A 174 1.21 -3.67 -4.33
C GLY A 174 1.25 -5.10 -3.84
N GLN A 175 0.25 -5.89 -4.24
CA GLN A 175 0.23 -7.31 -3.89
C GLN A 175 -0.39 -8.12 -5.01
N LEU A 176 0.26 -9.26 -5.34
CA LEU A 176 -0.31 -10.28 -6.22
C LEU A 176 -0.70 -11.48 -5.36
N ILE A 177 -1.97 -11.79 -5.36
CA ILE A 177 -2.60 -12.79 -4.50
C ILE A 177 -3.08 -13.94 -5.39
N ASP A 178 -2.71 -15.17 -5.05
CA ASP A 178 -3.31 -16.37 -5.61
C ASP A 178 -4.72 -16.55 -5.01
N LEU A 179 -5.73 -16.51 -5.85
CA LEU A 179 -7.14 -16.55 -5.41
C LEU A 179 -7.65 -17.96 -5.04
N HIS A 180 -6.85 -19.01 -5.24
CA HIS A 180 -7.19 -20.35 -4.81
C HIS A 180 -6.65 -20.65 -3.41
N THR A 181 -5.44 -20.14 -3.12
CA THR A 181 -4.71 -20.44 -1.87
C THR A 181 -4.61 -19.29 -0.90
N ASN A 182 -5.02 -18.08 -1.30
CA ASN A 182 -4.86 -16.82 -0.56
C ASN A 182 -3.40 -16.46 -0.26
N ARG A 183 -2.43 -17.00 -1.02
CA ARG A 183 -1.00 -16.74 -0.83
C ARG A 183 -0.56 -15.52 -1.62
N LEU A 184 0.35 -14.75 -1.02
CA LEU A 184 1.03 -13.64 -1.67
C LEU A 184 2.14 -14.18 -2.57
N GLN A 185 2.09 -13.86 -3.86
CA GLN A 185 3.11 -14.17 -4.85
C GLN A 185 4.06 -13.00 -5.08
N TRP A 186 3.60 -11.80 -4.77
CA TRP A 186 4.35 -10.54 -4.76
C TRP A 186 3.74 -9.62 -3.70
N TYR A 187 4.60 -8.90 -2.97
CA TYR A 187 4.19 -7.92 -1.97
C TYR A 187 5.23 -6.82 -1.89
N GLU A 188 4.83 -5.59 -2.22
CA GLU A 188 5.72 -4.43 -2.25
C GLU A 188 5.08 -3.25 -1.51
N PRO A 189 5.56 -2.93 -0.30
CA PRO A 189 5.19 -1.71 0.39
C PRO A 189 6.05 -0.55 -0.13
N VAL A 190 5.39 0.52 -0.57
CA VAL A 190 6.05 1.76 -1.03
C VAL A 190 5.56 2.91 -0.19
N THR A 191 6.49 3.61 0.46
CA THR A 191 6.20 4.86 1.17
C THR A 191 7.11 5.95 0.62
N VAL A 192 6.53 7.12 0.36
CA VAL A 192 7.25 8.28 -0.15
C VAL A 192 6.88 9.50 0.67
N ASN A 193 7.91 10.17 1.19
CA ASN A 193 7.82 11.51 1.76
C ASN A 193 8.46 12.50 0.78
N THR A 194 7.83 13.64 0.59
CA THR A 194 8.39 14.73 -0.21
C THR A 194 8.33 16.02 0.59
N PRO A 195 9.48 16.60 0.95
CA PRO A 195 9.54 17.89 1.61
C PRO A 195 8.90 19.00 0.75
N VAL A 196 8.33 19.99 1.41
CA VAL A 196 7.81 21.18 0.72
C VAL A 196 8.96 22.08 0.30
N THR A 197 8.87 22.60 -0.89
CA THR A 197 9.78 23.68 -1.39
C THR A 197 9.05 25.01 -1.32
N GLY A 198 9.60 25.97 -0.57
CA GLY A 198 8.99 27.26 -0.32
C GLY A 198 8.06 27.25 0.91
N GLU A 199 7.22 28.27 1.03
CA GLU A 199 6.25 28.37 2.12
C GLU A 199 5.15 27.34 1.97
N TRP A 200 4.79 26.68 3.10
CA TRP A 200 3.83 25.59 3.12
C TRP A 200 2.46 26.01 3.63
N ASP A 201 2.36 27.16 4.33
CA ASP A 201 1.21 27.59 5.14
C ASP A 201 0.36 28.70 4.48
N ASP A 202 0.43 28.82 3.15
CA ASP A 202 -0.36 29.74 2.34
C ASP A 202 -1.83 29.29 2.24
N ALA A 203 -2.55 29.43 3.36
CA ALA A 203 -3.98 29.10 3.41
C ALA A 203 -4.82 30.01 2.50
N PRO A 204 -5.96 29.53 1.95
CA PRO A 204 -6.54 28.18 2.18
C PRO A 204 -6.05 27.11 1.20
N GLU A 205 -5.21 27.47 0.21
CA GLU A 205 -4.86 26.58 -0.90
C GLU A 205 -3.67 25.67 -0.58
N TYR A 206 -2.76 26.08 0.32
CA TYR A 206 -1.57 25.30 0.68
C TYR A 206 -0.81 24.81 -0.55
N SER A 207 -0.61 25.69 -1.56
CA SER A 207 -0.23 25.32 -2.91
C SER A 207 1.07 24.52 -2.98
N ASN A 208 2.10 24.92 -2.23
CA ASN A 208 3.38 24.20 -2.23
C ASN A 208 3.29 22.85 -1.48
N LEU A 209 2.48 22.79 -0.42
CA LEU A 209 2.21 21.54 0.27
C LEU A 209 1.45 20.56 -0.63
N MET A 210 0.45 21.00 -1.38
CA MET A 210 -0.27 20.16 -2.35
C MET A 210 0.64 19.68 -3.49
N LYS A 211 1.58 20.52 -3.97
CA LYS A 211 2.61 20.08 -4.93
C LYS A 211 3.48 18.95 -4.37
N SER A 212 3.85 19.00 -3.08
CA SER A 212 4.61 17.93 -2.45
C SER A 212 3.81 16.62 -2.34
N VAL A 213 2.48 16.71 -2.09
CA VAL A 213 1.58 15.55 -2.12
C VAL A 213 1.52 14.93 -3.52
N ASP A 214 1.40 15.76 -4.56
CA ASP A 214 1.42 15.31 -5.96
C ASP A 214 2.76 14.65 -6.33
N ALA A 215 3.87 15.22 -5.88
CA ALA A 215 5.19 14.64 -6.11
C ALA A 215 5.32 13.28 -5.42
N SER A 216 4.87 13.16 -4.16
CA SER A 216 4.82 11.87 -3.45
C SER A 216 3.95 10.85 -4.15
N THR A 217 2.79 11.28 -4.67
CA THR A 217 1.87 10.40 -5.41
C THR A 217 2.50 9.86 -6.68
N ARG A 218 3.12 10.74 -7.50
CA ARG A 218 3.84 10.33 -8.72
C ARG A 218 5.00 9.39 -8.41
N ALA A 219 5.79 9.70 -7.40
CA ALA A 219 6.93 8.87 -7.02
C ALA A 219 6.49 7.50 -6.49
N ALA A 220 5.44 7.44 -5.66
CA ALA A 220 4.94 6.19 -5.11
C ALA A 220 4.36 5.27 -6.21
N THR A 221 3.53 5.81 -7.12
CA THR A 221 2.96 5.04 -8.24
C THR A 221 4.05 4.55 -9.20
N SER A 222 5.05 5.40 -9.50
CA SER A 222 6.19 5.02 -10.35
C SER A 222 7.05 3.93 -9.73
N LYS A 223 7.36 4.04 -8.41
CA LYS A 223 8.14 3.02 -7.69
C LYS A 223 7.40 1.68 -7.66
N LEU A 224 6.09 1.68 -7.39
CA LEU A 224 5.31 0.46 -7.33
C LEU A 224 5.28 -0.25 -8.69
N ARG A 225 5.06 0.51 -9.78
CA ARG A 225 5.11 -0.02 -11.15
C ARG A 225 6.49 -0.57 -11.49
N ALA A 226 7.56 0.15 -11.14
CA ALA A 226 8.93 -0.29 -11.38
C ALA A 226 9.24 -1.58 -10.63
N ALA A 227 8.85 -1.70 -9.36
CA ALA A 227 9.07 -2.90 -8.56
C ALA A 227 8.39 -4.15 -9.17
N LEU A 228 7.19 -4.01 -9.74
CA LEU A 228 6.50 -5.13 -10.38
C LEU A 228 7.21 -5.62 -11.65
N PHE A 229 7.82 -4.72 -12.43
CA PHE A 229 8.34 -5.04 -13.77
C PHE A 229 9.88 -5.08 -13.90
N MET A 230 10.63 -4.63 -12.88
CA MET A 230 12.10 -4.48 -12.96
C MET A 230 12.86 -5.79 -13.16
N GLU A 231 12.41 -6.87 -12.55
CA GLU A 231 13.14 -8.15 -12.61
C GLU A 231 13.19 -8.73 -14.03
N GLN A 232 12.22 -8.46 -14.88
CA GLN A 232 12.21 -8.89 -16.27
C GLN A 232 13.18 -8.12 -17.18
N MET A 233 13.49 -6.89 -16.86
CA MET A 233 14.48 -6.10 -17.60
C MET A 233 15.89 -6.64 -17.37
N THR A 234 16.20 -7.10 -16.16
CA THR A 234 17.52 -7.63 -15.80
C THR A 234 17.81 -8.98 -16.48
N THR A 235 16.82 -9.87 -16.54
CA THR A 235 16.97 -11.18 -17.19
C THR A 235 17.07 -11.10 -18.71
N ALA A 236 16.32 -10.20 -19.36
CA ALA A 236 16.40 -9.99 -20.80
C ALA A 236 17.79 -9.49 -21.22
N THR A 237 18.39 -8.59 -20.45
CA THR A 237 19.75 -8.07 -20.71
C THR A 237 20.80 -9.16 -20.51
N SER A 238 20.66 -10.03 -19.50
CA SER A 238 21.59 -11.13 -19.26
C SER A 238 21.55 -12.19 -20.37
N ALA A 239 20.36 -12.50 -20.91
CA ALA A 239 20.20 -13.45 -22.00
C ALA A 239 20.80 -12.93 -23.34
N ALA A 240 20.69 -11.62 -23.59
CA ALA A 240 21.27 -11.01 -24.79
C ALA A 240 22.80 -10.99 -24.76
N VAL A 241 23.41 -10.81 -23.57
CA VAL A 241 24.88 -10.86 -23.40
C VAL A 241 25.42 -12.27 -23.54
N SER A 242 24.69 -13.30 -23.08
CA SER A 242 25.15 -14.70 -23.21
C SER A 242 25.05 -15.26 -24.65
N SER A 243 24.14 -14.77 -25.48
CA SER A 243 24.00 -15.18 -26.88
C SER A 243 24.99 -14.50 -27.83
N GLY A 244 25.59 -13.37 -27.42
CA GLY A 244 26.60 -12.64 -28.18
C GLY A 244 28.04 -13.17 -28.04
N ALA A 245 28.31 -14.09 -27.11
CA ALA A 245 29.66 -14.58 -26.81
C ALA A 245 30.05 -15.88 -27.52
N THR A 246 29.19 -16.42 -28.39
CA THR A 246 29.44 -17.72 -29.08
C THR A 246 29.64 -17.60 -30.60
N ALA A 247 29.93 -16.37 -31.09
CA ALA A 247 30.25 -16.16 -32.51
C ALA A 247 31.62 -15.48 -32.65
N GLN A 248 32.70 -16.22 -32.41
CA GLN A 248 34.05 -16.02 -32.96
C GLN A 248 34.77 -17.37 -33.01
#